data_884e495a6cc167b5c3da69d37a2cb424
#
_entry.id   884e495a6cc167b5c3da69d37a2cb424
#
_cell.length_a   1.000
_cell.length_b   1.000
_cell.length_c   1.000
_cell.angle_alpha   90.00
_cell.angle_beta   90.00
_cell.angle_gamma   90.00
#
_symmetry.space_group_name_H-M   'P 1'
#
loop_
_entity.id
_entity.type
_entity.pdbx_description
1 polymer ?
#
loop_
_entity_poly.entity_id
_entity_poly.type
_entity_poly.pdbx_seq_one_letter_code
_entity_poly.pdbx_strand_id
1 'polypeptide(L)'
;LAGDDAQEIWVLPTEYWLDQEGVTINSLEGKVPVSDPYHYHEWDYQIQLERPSWVTVLERHPPVGELELIEDIITENKPVISRLKFLIDSMIPQGMQRIRRVEDGDELDINAAVRAMIDIRMGQQPDTRIMMRHKRNERDLAVMVLLDMSESANDKVRGQDYSVMDLTRAATVLMADAMDRIGDPFALHGFCSDGRHDVHYQRFKDFDQPYNDLVKSRLAAMEGSYSTRMGAALRHAASMLKKQPKNKKVLFIITDGEPADNDVRDPQYLR
;
A
#
# COMPACT_ATOMS: atom_id res chain seq x y z
N LEU A 1 -22.55 -33.92 17.60
CA LEU A 1 -22.25 -32.60 18.19
C LEU A 1 -20.75 -32.37 18.01
N ALA A 2 -20.37 -31.81 16.89
CA ALA A 2 -19.02 -31.31 16.71
C ALA A 2 -18.94 -30.04 17.54
N GLY A 3 -18.01 -30.02 18.50
CA GLY A 3 -17.74 -28.84 19.30
C GLY A 3 -17.17 -27.71 18.44
N ASP A 4 -17.33 -26.50 18.93
CA ASP A 4 -16.91 -25.24 18.33
C ASP A 4 -15.36 -25.06 18.26
N ASP A 5 -14.62 -26.17 18.45
CA ASP A 5 -13.16 -26.21 18.54
C ASP A 5 -12.45 -26.73 17.26
N ALA A 6 -13.14 -26.74 16.12
CA ALA A 6 -12.49 -27.12 14.87
C ALA A 6 -11.51 -26.01 14.46
N GLN A 7 -10.26 -26.18 14.85
CA GLN A 7 -9.17 -25.23 14.56
C GLN A 7 -8.66 -25.29 13.12
N GLU A 8 -9.13 -26.22 12.29
CA GLU A 8 -8.69 -26.38 10.90
C GLU A 8 -9.87 -26.61 9.97
N ILE A 9 -10.17 -25.63 9.15
CA ILE A 9 -11.05 -25.80 8.00
C ILE A 9 -10.17 -26.14 6.79
N TRP A 10 -10.16 -27.42 6.41
CA TRP A 10 -9.53 -27.85 5.17
C TRP A 10 -10.50 -27.56 4.02
N VAL A 11 -10.19 -26.51 3.24
CA VAL A 11 -10.83 -26.30 1.95
C VAL A 11 -10.07 -27.14 0.93
N LEU A 12 -10.61 -28.28 0.55
CA LEU A 12 -10.10 -29.06 -0.58
C LEU A 12 -10.36 -28.26 -1.86
N PRO A 13 -9.33 -27.88 -2.63
CA PRO A 13 -9.54 -27.22 -3.90
C PRO A 13 -10.21 -28.20 -4.86
N THR A 14 -11.43 -27.91 -5.25
CA THR A 14 -12.09 -28.60 -6.34
C THR A 14 -11.44 -28.21 -7.65
N GLU A 15 -11.21 -29.18 -8.50
CA GLU A 15 -10.53 -29.22 -9.80
C GLU A 15 -10.29 -27.87 -10.47
N TYR A 16 -9.01 -27.53 -10.63
CA TYR A 16 -8.54 -26.35 -11.35
C TYR A 16 -8.58 -26.60 -12.85
N TRP A 17 -9.40 -25.86 -13.57
CA TRP A 17 -9.22 -25.69 -15.00
C TRP A 17 -8.17 -24.60 -15.20
N LEU A 18 -6.98 -25.00 -15.59
CA LEU A 18 -5.93 -24.08 -16.01
C LEU A 18 -6.18 -23.68 -17.46
N ASP A 19 -6.32 -22.41 -17.69
CA ASP A 19 -6.20 -21.83 -19.02
C ASP A 19 -4.73 -21.95 -19.51
N GLN A 20 -4.50 -21.78 -20.81
CA GLN A 20 -3.16 -21.93 -21.42
C GLN A 20 -2.08 -21.00 -20.84
N GLU A 21 -2.47 -19.96 -20.11
CA GLU A 21 -1.57 -19.02 -19.43
C GLU A 21 -1.39 -19.31 -17.92
N GLY A 22 -1.96 -20.40 -17.41
CA GLY A 22 -1.82 -20.81 -16.01
C GLY A 22 -2.67 -20.00 -15.01
N VAL A 23 -3.59 -19.17 -15.48
CA VAL A 23 -4.52 -18.40 -14.66
C VAL A 23 -5.88 -19.11 -14.65
N THR A 24 -6.38 -19.45 -13.45
CA THR A 24 -7.70 -20.06 -13.32
C THR A 24 -8.80 -19.00 -13.44
N ILE A 25 -9.96 -19.38 -14.02
CA ILE A 25 -11.16 -18.52 -14.09
C ILE A 25 -11.57 -18.05 -12.69
N ASN A 26 -11.51 -18.92 -11.68
CA ASN A 26 -11.79 -18.55 -10.28
C ASN A 26 -10.82 -17.50 -9.72
N SER A 27 -9.58 -17.50 -10.18
CA SER A 27 -8.59 -16.47 -9.82
C SER A 27 -8.94 -15.11 -10.44
N LEU A 28 -9.44 -15.11 -11.68
CA LEU A 28 -9.92 -13.89 -12.35
C LEU A 28 -11.20 -13.34 -11.70
N GLU A 29 -12.04 -14.21 -11.15
CA GLU A 29 -13.24 -13.83 -10.40
C GLU A 29 -12.96 -13.41 -8.94
N GLY A 30 -11.71 -13.44 -8.51
CA GLY A 30 -11.31 -13.04 -7.14
C GLY A 30 -11.74 -14.00 -6.03
N LYS A 31 -12.20 -15.21 -6.37
CA LYS A 31 -12.71 -16.20 -5.40
C LYS A 31 -11.62 -17.04 -4.75
N VAL A 32 -10.46 -17.16 -5.38
CA VAL A 32 -9.37 -18.01 -4.89
C VAL A 32 -8.38 -17.19 -4.08
N PRO A 33 -8.01 -17.61 -2.85
CA PRO A 33 -6.93 -16.98 -2.11
C PRO A 33 -5.59 -17.08 -2.89
N VAL A 34 -4.84 -16.00 -2.87
CA VAL A 34 -3.53 -15.91 -3.56
C VAL A 34 -2.40 -16.48 -2.73
N SER A 35 -2.61 -16.56 -1.41
CA SER A 35 -1.61 -17.02 -0.44
C SER A 35 -2.24 -17.89 0.64
N ASP A 36 -1.38 -18.51 1.44
CA ASP A 36 -1.79 -19.14 2.68
C ASP A 36 -2.40 -18.10 3.64
N PRO A 37 -3.31 -18.51 4.55
CA PRO A 37 -3.92 -17.63 5.52
C PRO A 37 -2.89 -16.96 6.44
N TYR A 38 -3.05 -15.67 6.71
CA TYR A 38 -2.25 -14.94 7.67
C TYR A 38 -3.02 -14.76 8.98
N HIS A 39 -2.40 -15.08 10.10
CA HIS A 39 -3.02 -14.98 11.43
C HIS A 39 -2.45 -13.78 12.19
N TYR A 40 -3.35 -12.95 12.72
CA TYR A 40 -2.99 -11.77 13.51
C TYR A 40 -3.61 -11.84 14.90
N HIS A 41 -2.90 -11.26 15.85
CA HIS A 41 -3.40 -11.05 17.20
C HIS A 41 -4.39 -9.89 17.25
N GLU A 42 -5.28 -9.91 18.24
CA GLU A 42 -6.22 -8.84 18.51
C GLU A 42 -6.29 -8.59 20.02
N TRP A 43 -6.35 -7.32 20.41
CA TRP A 43 -6.46 -6.94 21.81
C TRP A 43 -7.91 -6.99 22.27
N ASP A 44 -8.18 -7.78 23.28
CA ASP A 44 -9.49 -7.84 23.92
C ASP A 44 -9.47 -6.95 25.17
N TYR A 45 -10.10 -5.77 25.08
CA TYR A 45 -10.09 -4.80 26.16
C TYR A 45 -10.95 -5.24 27.35
N GLN A 46 -11.95 -6.10 27.16
CA GLN A 46 -12.85 -6.56 28.23
C GLN A 46 -12.11 -7.47 29.21
N ILE A 47 -11.25 -8.33 28.70
CA ILE A 47 -10.44 -9.24 29.53
C ILE A 47 -8.98 -8.75 29.66
N GLN A 48 -8.64 -7.61 29.05
CA GLN A 48 -7.31 -7.02 29.06
C GLN A 48 -6.21 -8.01 28.64
N LEU A 49 -6.48 -8.79 27.61
CA LEU A 49 -5.59 -9.81 27.11
C LEU A 49 -5.44 -9.70 25.59
N GLU A 50 -4.22 -9.90 25.11
CA GLU A 50 -3.93 -10.07 23.70
C GLU A 50 -4.27 -11.50 23.27
N ARG A 51 -5.18 -11.65 22.34
CA ARG A 51 -5.56 -12.95 21.77
C ARG A 51 -4.66 -13.28 20.58
N PRO A 52 -3.72 -14.22 20.71
CA PRO A 52 -2.82 -14.59 19.62
C PRO A 52 -3.59 -15.32 18.51
N SER A 53 -3.19 -15.09 17.27
CA SER A 53 -3.75 -15.76 16.08
C SER A 53 -5.28 -15.73 16.00
N TRP A 54 -5.88 -14.61 16.45
CA TRP A 54 -7.32 -14.50 16.61
C TRP A 54 -8.05 -14.16 15.32
N VAL A 55 -7.40 -13.46 14.42
CA VAL A 55 -7.99 -13.00 13.16
C VAL A 55 -7.23 -13.59 11.99
N THR A 56 -7.98 -14.08 11.00
CA THR A 56 -7.43 -14.66 9.77
C THR A 56 -7.64 -13.70 8.60
N VAL A 57 -6.54 -13.36 7.91
CA VAL A 57 -6.53 -12.54 6.71
C VAL A 57 -6.26 -13.43 5.50
N LEU A 58 -7.11 -13.34 4.49
CA LEU A 58 -6.99 -14.05 3.22
C LEU A 58 -6.71 -13.07 2.09
N GLU A 59 -5.54 -13.16 1.48
CA GLU A 59 -5.20 -12.35 0.31
C GLU A 59 -5.94 -12.86 -0.93
N ARG A 60 -6.50 -11.93 -1.69
CA ARG A 60 -7.21 -12.22 -2.95
C ARG A 60 -6.84 -11.19 -4.00
N HIS A 61 -6.84 -11.58 -5.27
CA HIS A 61 -6.90 -10.62 -6.35
C HIS A 61 -8.37 -10.23 -6.57
N PRO A 62 -8.68 -8.94 -6.72
CA PRO A 62 -10.02 -8.51 -7.05
C PRO A 62 -10.41 -9.00 -8.46
N PRO A 63 -11.70 -9.14 -8.75
CA PRO A 63 -12.19 -9.44 -10.11
C PRO A 63 -11.76 -8.35 -11.10
N VAL A 64 -11.96 -8.62 -12.37
CA VAL A 64 -11.64 -7.69 -13.45
C VAL A 64 -12.93 -7.02 -13.93
N GLY A 65 -12.95 -5.70 -13.95
CA GLY A 65 -14.06 -4.89 -14.44
C GLY A 65 -13.78 -4.23 -15.79
N GLU A 66 -14.68 -3.35 -16.22
CA GLU A 66 -14.61 -2.64 -17.48
C GLU A 66 -13.56 -1.52 -17.44
N LEU A 67 -12.57 -1.58 -18.33
CA LEU A 67 -11.48 -0.61 -18.41
C LEU A 67 -11.98 0.78 -18.81
N GLU A 68 -13.02 0.85 -19.64
CA GLU A 68 -13.59 2.10 -20.16
C GLU A 68 -14.01 3.07 -19.04
N LEU A 69 -14.58 2.56 -17.96
CA LEU A 69 -14.92 3.34 -16.77
C LEU A 69 -13.71 4.08 -16.18
N ILE A 70 -12.55 3.45 -16.16
CA ILE A 70 -11.32 4.06 -15.62
C ILE A 70 -10.76 5.11 -16.59
N GLU A 71 -10.85 4.86 -17.89
CA GLU A 71 -10.41 5.81 -18.90
C GLU A 71 -11.25 7.08 -18.91
N ASP A 72 -12.55 6.95 -18.68
CA ASP A 72 -13.46 8.08 -18.52
C ASP A 72 -13.11 8.91 -17.28
N ILE A 73 -12.91 8.27 -16.12
CA ILE A 73 -12.48 8.95 -14.89
C ILE A 73 -11.19 9.74 -15.11
N ILE A 74 -10.19 9.13 -15.76
CA ILE A 74 -8.89 9.79 -16.04
C ILE A 74 -9.08 10.96 -16.99
N THR A 75 -9.91 10.79 -18.02
CA THR A 75 -10.12 11.79 -19.06
C THR A 75 -10.85 13.01 -18.55
N GLU A 76 -11.89 12.81 -17.77
CA GLU A 76 -12.66 13.90 -17.15
C GLU A 76 -11.84 14.69 -16.12
N ASN A 77 -10.92 14.01 -15.42
CA ASN A 77 -10.18 14.60 -14.31
C ASN A 77 -8.70 14.93 -14.63
N LYS A 78 -8.31 15.02 -15.88
CA LYS A 78 -6.94 15.41 -16.29
C LYS A 78 -6.36 16.63 -15.56
N PRO A 79 -7.10 17.72 -15.32
CA PRO A 79 -6.59 18.89 -14.58
C PRO A 79 -6.24 18.55 -13.13
N VAL A 80 -7.04 17.67 -12.48
CA VAL A 80 -6.81 17.22 -11.09
C VAL A 80 -5.53 16.40 -11.02
N ILE A 81 -5.30 15.48 -11.95
CA ILE A 81 -4.09 14.65 -12.03
C ILE A 81 -2.85 15.56 -12.17
N SER A 82 -2.91 16.55 -13.05
CA SER A 82 -1.79 17.47 -13.25
C SER A 82 -1.48 18.28 -12.00
N ARG A 83 -2.50 18.71 -11.26
CA ARG A 83 -2.35 19.42 -9.99
C ARG A 83 -1.80 18.52 -8.89
N LEU A 84 -2.30 17.29 -8.77
CA LEU A 84 -1.77 16.28 -7.82
C LEU A 84 -0.30 16.00 -8.10
N LYS A 85 0.07 15.79 -9.35
CA LYS A 85 1.47 15.60 -9.75
C LYS A 85 2.32 16.78 -9.30
N PHE A 86 1.91 18.02 -9.57
CA PHE A 86 2.63 19.21 -9.14
C PHE A 86 2.80 19.28 -7.62
N LEU A 87 1.75 18.98 -6.85
CA LEU A 87 1.79 18.96 -5.39
C LEU A 87 2.78 17.89 -4.89
N ILE A 88 2.69 16.67 -5.40
CA ILE A 88 3.59 15.57 -4.99
C ILE A 88 5.03 15.90 -5.40
N ASP A 89 5.26 16.46 -6.59
CA ASP A 89 6.60 16.91 -7.02
C ASP A 89 7.16 18.02 -6.12
N SER A 90 6.33 18.94 -5.65
CA SER A 90 6.75 20.03 -4.76
C SER A 90 7.11 19.53 -3.35
N MET A 91 6.57 18.39 -2.92
CA MET A 91 6.90 17.76 -1.63
C MET A 91 8.24 17.02 -1.66
N ILE A 92 8.90 16.95 -2.82
CA ILE A 92 10.22 16.32 -2.93
C ILE A 92 11.25 17.28 -2.36
N PRO A 93 12.11 16.85 -1.43
CA PRO A 93 13.29 17.62 -1.08
C PRO A 93 14.19 17.70 -2.31
N GLN A 94 14.17 18.81 -3.02
CA GLN A 94 15.11 19.14 -4.08
C GLN A 94 16.45 19.49 -3.43
N GLY A 95 17.15 18.51 -2.88
CA GLY A 95 18.42 18.73 -2.20
C GLY A 95 19.51 17.90 -2.86
N MET A 96 20.56 18.56 -3.34
CA MET A 96 21.85 17.91 -3.51
C MET A 96 22.47 17.73 -2.14
N GLN A 97 22.68 16.49 -1.72
CA GLN A 97 23.43 16.17 -0.51
C GLN A 97 24.92 16.34 -0.80
N ARG A 98 25.57 17.26 -0.09
CA ARG A 98 27.04 17.42 -0.17
C ARG A 98 27.69 16.36 0.72
N ILE A 99 28.33 15.39 0.08
CA ILE A 99 29.16 14.40 0.80
C ILE A 99 30.57 15.00 0.83
N ARG A 100 31.03 15.37 2.01
CA ARG A 100 32.37 15.93 2.24
C ARG A 100 33.39 14.85 2.53
N ARG A 101 34.67 15.18 2.35
CA ARG A 101 35.83 14.31 2.64
C ARG A 101 35.76 13.00 1.84
N VAL A 102 35.67 13.10 0.55
CA VAL A 102 35.84 12.01 -0.39
C VAL A 102 37.16 12.16 -1.14
N GLU A 103 37.72 11.06 -1.61
CA GLU A 103 38.99 11.09 -2.36
C GLU A 103 38.77 11.61 -3.79
N ASP A 104 37.58 11.33 -4.36
CA ASP A 104 37.21 11.74 -5.71
C ASP A 104 35.83 12.43 -5.68
N GLY A 105 35.74 13.66 -6.21
CA GLY A 105 34.54 14.48 -6.11
C GLY A 105 34.50 15.59 -7.17
N ASP A 106 33.38 16.33 -7.18
CA ASP A 106 33.11 17.38 -8.17
C ASP A 106 33.66 18.73 -7.73
N GLU A 107 33.87 18.94 -6.43
CA GLU A 107 34.35 20.19 -5.82
C GLU A 107 35.39 19.92 -4.72
N LEU A 108 36.26 20.92 -4.48
CA LEU A 108 37.25 20.89 -3.40
C LEU A 108 36.60 21.28 -2.07
N ASP A 109 36.75 20.46 -1.02
CA ASP A 109 36.46 20.87 0.35
C ASP A 109 37.59 21.76 0.89
N ILE A 110 37.38 23.08 0.82
CA ILE A 110 38.39 24.08 1.22
C ILE A 110 38.88 23.83 2.65
N ASN A 111 38.01 23.45 3.59
CA ASN A 111 38.39 23.18 4.95
C ASN A 111 39.28 21.94 5.08
N ALA A 112 38.98 20.89 4.31
CA ALA A 112 39.83 19.70 4.28
C ALA A 112 41.18 19.98 3.59
N ALA A 113 41.18 20.73 2.50
CA ALA A 113 42.37 21.12 1.78
C ALA A 113 43.32 21.99 2.64
N VAL A 114 42.77 22.96 3.38
CA VAL A 114 43.55 23.79 4.31
C VAL A 114 44.20 22.94 5.42
N ARG A 115 43.46 21.96 5.98
CA ARG A 115 44.01 21.02 6.96
C ARG A 115 45.14 20.19 6.38
N ALA A 116 44.93 19.61 5.20
CA ALA A 116 45.95 18.84 4.50
C ALA A 116 47.22 19.66 4.22
N MET A 117 47.09 20.94 3.88
CA MET A 117 48.25 21.86 3.74
C MET A 117 48.97 22.13 5.06
N ILE A 118 48.24 22.24 6.18
CA ILE A 118 48.83 22.40 7.50
C ILE A 118 49.60 21.13 7.87
N ASP A 119 49.03 19.95 7.66
CA ASP A 119 49.65 18.65 7.94
C ASP A 119 50.97 18.50 7.17
N ILE A 120 50.97 18.84 5.88
CA ILE A 120 52.17 18.85 5.01
C ILE A 120 53.24 19.79 5.59
N ARG A 121 52.87 21.01 5.98
CA ARG A 121 53.82 21.99 6.57
C ARG A 121 54.39 21.53 7.89
N MET A 122 53.61 20.75 8.66
CA MET A 122 54.03 20.14 9.94
C MET A 122 54.82 18.84 9.76
N GLY A 123 55.05 18.40 8.50
CA GLY A 123 55.74 17.14 8.21
C GLY A 123 54.90 15.90 8.51
N GLN A 124 53.58 16.05 8.66
CA GLN A 124 52.63 14.96 8.85
C GLN A 124 52.05 14.48 7.53
N GLN A 125 51.58 13.22 7.50
CA GLN A 125 50.92 12.69 6.31
C GLN A 125 49.52 13.28 6.22
N PRO A 126 49.16 14.00 5.10
CA PRO A 126 47.86 14.62 4.96
C PRO A 126 46.77 13.61 4.67
N ASP A 127 45.51 13.91 5.04
CA ASP A 127 44.32 13.15 4.60
C ASP A 127 44.06 13.50 3.10
N THR A 128 44.03 12.46 2.28
CA THR A 128 43.80 12.59 0.82
C THR A 128 42.37 12.95 0.47
N ARG A 129 41.43 12.81 1.43
CA ARG A 129 39.99 13.07 1.24
C ARG A 129 39.66 14.57 1.31
N ILE A 130 40.09 15.30 0.29
CA ILE A 130 39.95 16.77 0.21
C ILE A 130 38.85 17.21 -0.73
N MET A 131 38.10 16.28 -1.33
CA MET A 131 37.04 16.57 -2.29
C MET A 131 35.64 16.47 -1.66
N MET A 132 34.68 17.08 -2.34
CA MET A 132 33.24 16.96 -2.09
C MET A 132 32.56 16.42 -3.33
N ARG A 133 31.55 15.55 -3.11
CA ARG A 133 30.69 15.06 -4.19
C ARG A 133 29.26 15.49 -3.94
N HIS A 134 28.61 15.96 -4.98
CA HIS A 134 27.19 16.26 -4.95
C HIS A 134 26.40 14.99 -5.32
N LYS A 135 25.73 14.39 -4.35
CA LYS A 135 24.80 13.29 -4.59
C LYS A 135 23.39 13.84 -4.71
N ARG A 136 22.75 13.59 -5.86
CA ARG A 136 21.33 13.90 -6.03
C ARG A 136 20.54 13.05 -5.03
N ASN A 137 19.72 13.71 -4.24
CA ASN A 137 18.86 13.00 -3.30
C ASN A 137 17.81 12.22 -4.14
N GLU A 138 18.04 10.93 -4.33
CA GLU A 138 17.06 10.06 -4.96
C GLU A 138 15.85 9.94 -4.02
N ARG A 139 14.69 9.82 -4.61
CA ARG A 139 13.46 9.55 -3.86
C ARG A 139 13.60 8.23 -3.13
N ASP A 140 13.40 8.27 -1.83
CA ASP A 140 13.53 7.13 -0.95
C ASP A 140 12.20 6.89 -0.23
N LEU A 141 11.12 6.84 -1.02
CA LEU A 141 9.74 6.74 -0.55
C LEU A 141 9.07 5.51 -1.15
N ALA A 142 8.36 4.75 -0.32
CA ALA A 142 7.39 3.75 -0.74
C ALA A 142 6.02 4.12 -0.18
N VAL A 143 5.01 4.06 -1.02
CA VAL A 143 3.64 4.44 -0.66
C VAL A 143 2.72 3.23 -0.78
N MET A 144 1.90 2.98 0.24
CA MET A 144 0.82 2.01 0.18
C MET A 144 -0.50 2.70 0.48
N VAL A 145 -1.50 2.42 -0.32
CA VAL A 145 -2.88 2.86 -0.10
C VAL A 145 -3.69 1.65 0.31
N LEU A 146 -4.36 1.76 1.44
CA LEU A 146 -5.28 0.75 1.95
C LEU A 146 -6.70 1.32 1.94
N LEU A 147 -7.58 0.68 1.20
CA LEU A 147 -8.95 1.10 0.97
C LEU A 147 -9.90 0.27 1.82
N ASP A 148 -10.78 0.94 2.53
CA ASP A 148 -11.93 0.32 3.16
C ASP A 148 -12.97 0.02 2.09
N MET A 149 -13.34 -1.24 1.97
CA MET A 149 -14.30 -1.75 1.00
C MET A 149 -15.50 -2.39 1.70
N SER A 150 -15.90 -1.83 2.82
CA SER A 150 -17.09 -2.26 3.57
C SER A 150 -18.38 -1.87 2.85
N GLU A 151 -19.49 -2.49 3.25
CA GLU A 151 -20.83 -2.27 2.71
C GLU A 151 -21.25 -0.79 2.76
N SER A 152 -20.85 -0.05 3.83
CA SER A 152 -21.14 1.37 4.01
C SER A 152 -20.63 2.25 2.87
N ALA A 153 -19.55 1.83 2.20
CA ALA A 153 -19.01 2.57 1.06
C ALA A 153 -19.95 2.59 -0.16
N ASN A 154 -20.96 1.71 -0.22
CA ASN A 154 -21.99 1.72 -1.26
C ASN A 154 -23.06 2.80 -1.05
N ASP A 155 -23.09 3.43 0.12
CA ASP A 155 -24.05 4.51 0.41
C ASP A 155 -23.85 5.70 -0.53
N LYS A 156 -24.98 6.29 -0.97
CA LYS A 156 -24.94 7.46 -1.83
C LYS A 156 -24.48 8.69 -1.06
N VAL A 157 -23.62 9.46 -1.66
CA VAL A 157 -23.22 10.78 -1.14
C VAL A 157 -24.44 11.71 -1.12
N ARG A 158 -24.66 12.40 0.00
CA ARG A 158 -25.82 13.28 0.18
C ARG A 158 -25.95 14.30 -0.96
N GLY A 159 -27.07 14.23 -1.70
CA GLY A 159 -27.38 15.16 -2.79
C GLY A 159 -26.63 14.90 -4.09
N GLN A 160 -26.03 13.72 -4.22
CA GLN A 160 -25.34 13.27 -5.43
C GLN A 160 -25.87 11.93 -5.90
N ASP A 161 -25.65 11.59 -7.17
CA ASP A 161 -26.09 10.32 -7.76
C ASP A 161 -25.03 9.20 -7.66
N TYR A 162 -23.81 9.51 -7.17
CA TYR A 162 -22.71 8.56 -7.00
C TYR A 162 -22.56 8.12 -5.54
N SER A 163 -21.98 6.92 -5.36
CA SER A 163 -21.70 6.36 -4.04
C SER A 163 -20.35 6.84 -3.48
N VAL A 164 -20.12 6.60 -2.20
CA VAL A 164 -18.80 6.81 -1.57
C VAL A 164 -17.76 5.92 -2.25
N MET A 165 -18.13 4.68 -2.66
CA MET A 165 -17.26 3.77 -3.39
C MET A 165 -16.84 4.35 -4.75
N ASP A 166 -17.75 4.98 -5.50
CA ASP A 166 -17.42 5.61 -6.78
C ASP A 166 -16.44 6.76 -6.59
N LEU A 167 -16.63 7.56 -5.54
CA LEU A 167 -15.70 8.62 -5.18
C LEU A 167 -14.33 8.07 -4.78
N THR A 168 -14.29 7.02 -3.97
CA THR A 168 -13.06 6.35 -3.53
C THR A 168 -12.32 5.74 -4.72
N ARG A 169 -13.04 5.09 -5.64
CA ARG A 169 -12.49 4.55 -6.89
C ARG A 169 -11.85 5.66 -7.71
N ALA A 170 -12.59 6.74 -7.96
CA ALA A 170 -12.07 7.87 -8.73
C ALA A 170 -10.82 8.49 -8.07
N ALA A 171 -10.86 8.76 -6.78
CA ALA A 171 -9.72 9.30 -6.04
C ALA A 171 -8.50 8.37 -6.11
N THR A 172 -8.71 7.05 -5.96
CA THR A 172 -7.64 6.04 -6.03
C THR A 172 -7.01 5.99 -7.40
N VAL A 173 -7.81 6.01 -8.47
CA VAL A 173 -7.33 6.02 -9.86
C VAL A 173 -6.50 7.27 -10.14
N LEU A 174 -6.98 8.45 -9.74
CA LEU A 174 -6.27 9.71 -9.95
C LEU A 174 -4.94 9.75 -9.18
N MET A 175 -4.93 9.24 -7.96
CA MET A 175 -3.71 9.13 -7.15
C MET A 175 -2.73 8.11 -7.73
N ALA A 176 -3.22 6.96 -8.20
CA ALA A 176 -2.41 5.93 -8.83
C ALA A 176 -1.74 6.44 -10.12
N ASP A 177 -2.49 7.11 -11.00
CA ASP A 177 -1.96 7.70 -12.23
C ASP A 177 -0.91 8.79 -11.93
N ALA A 178 -1.14 9.60 -10.89
CA ALA A 178 -0.16 10.60 -10.46
C ALA A 178 1.12 9.94 -9.91
N MET A 179 1.02 8.89 -9.09
CA MET A 179 2.18 8.17 -8.54
C MET A 179 2.96 7.42 -9.60
N ASP A 180 2.28 6.78 -10.56
CA ASP A 180 2.92 6.08 -11.66
C ASP A 180 3.78 7.02 -12.51
N ARG A 181 3.24 8.20 -12.85
CA ARG A 181 3.98 9.23 -13.61
C ARG A 181 5.19 9.77 -12.85
N ILE A 182 5.18 9.73 -11.55
CA ILE A 182 6.26 10.16 -10.68
C ILE A 182 7.36 9.10 -10.60
N GLY A 183 6.99 7.81 -10.68
CA GLY A 183 7.89 6.67 -10.68
C GLY A 183 8.30 6.19 -9.28
N ASP A 184 7.61 6.60 -8.21
CA ASP A 184 7.81 6.03 -6.88
C ASP A 184 7.14 4.65 -6.79
N PRO A 185 7.73 3.68 -6.06
CA PRO A 185 7.09 2.41 -5.82
C PRO A 185 5.85 2.58 -4.94
N PHE A 186 4.70 2.11 -5.44
CA PHE A 186 3.46 2.17 -4.71
C PHE A 186 2.65 0.88 -4.84
N ALA A 187 1.81 0.61 -3.83
CA ALA A 187 0.87 -0.49 -3.80
C ALA A 187 -0.55 0.01 -3.49
N LEU A 188 -1.55 -0.65 -4.06
CA LEU A 188 -2.97 -0.38 -3.87
C LEU A 188 -3.64 -1.64 -3.38
N HIS A 189 -4.11 -1.63 -2.15
CA HIS A 189 -4.78 -2.76 -1.52
C HIS A 189 -6.11 -2.30 -0.94
N GLY A 190 -7.03 -3.24 -0.79
CA GLY A 190 -8.32 -3.00 -0.14
C GLY A 190 -8.62 -4.09 0.87
N PHE A 191 -9.56 -3.85 1.76
CA PHE A 191 -10.01 -4.84 2.73
C PHE A 191 -11.49 -4.68 3.05
N CYS A 192 -12.11 -5.81 3.37
CA CYS A 192 -13.41 -5.93 4.03
C CYS A 192 -13.40 -7.19 4.90
N SER A 193 -14.40 -7.41 5.75
CA SER A 193 -14.39 -8.56 6.66
C SER A 193 -15.76 -9.21 6.78
N ASP A 194 -15.79 -10.54 6.78
CA ASP A 194 -16.93 -11.35 7.18
C ASP A 194 -16.57 -12.10 8.46
N GLY A 195 -16.56 -11.35 9.58
CA GLY A 195 -16.08 -11.82 10.86
C GLY A 195 -14.55 -11.99 10.95
N ARG A 196 -14.10 -12.51 12.10
CA ARG A 196 -12.66 -12.65 12.41
C ARG A 196 -11.94 -13.73 11.59
N HIS A 197 -12.66 -14.70 11.04
CA HIS A 197 -12.06 -15.83 10.34
C HIS A 197 -11.89 -15.60 8.84
N ASP A 198 -12.52 -14.56 8.29
CA ASP A 198 -12.46 -14.25 6.85
C ASP A 198 -12.34 -12.74 6.64
N VAL A 199 -11.16 -12.21 6.89
CA VAL A 199 -10.81 -10.84 6.50
C VAL A 199 -10.26 -10.89 5.08
N HIS A 200 -11.05 -10.41 4.13
CA HIS A 200 -10.69 -10.31 2.73
C HIS A 200 -9.67 -9.19 2.54
N TYR A 201 -8.50 -9.53 2.04
CA TYR A 201 -7.48 -8.56 1.72
C TYR A 201 -7.24 -8.57 0.21
N GLN A 202 -7.70 -7.54 -0.48
CA GLN A 202 -7.67 -7.46 -1.92
C GLN A 202 -6.41 -6.75 -2.40
N ARG A 203 -5.67 -7.38 -3.31
CA ARG A 203 -4.43 -6.86 -3.88
C ARG A 203 -4.70 -6.36 -5.30
N PHE A 204 -4.98 -5.07 -5.44
CA PHE A 204 -5.18 -4.43 -6.76
C PHE A 204 -3.86 -4.27 -7.50
N LYS A 205 -2.82 -3.76 -6.81
CA LYS A 205 -1.48 -3.55 -7.33
C LYS A 205 -0.43 -3.73 -6.22
N ASP A 206 0.55 -4.54 -6.48
CA ASP A 206 1.74 -4.69 -5.61
C ASP A 206 2.86 -3.72 -5.99
N PHE A 207 3.87 -3.59 -5.12
CA PHE A 207 5.00 -2.67 -5.32
C PHE A 207 5.83 -2.99 -6.56
N ASP A 208 5.98 -4.26 -6.91
CA ASP A 208 6.76 -4.80 -8.03
C ASP A 208 5.97 -4.89 -9.34
N GLN A 209 4.66 -4.66 -9.30
CA GLN A 209 3.80 -4.69 -10.47
C GLN A 209 3.75 -3.32 -11.15
N PRO A 210 3.77 -3.25 -12.50
CA PRO A 210 3.51 -2.01 -13.23
C PRO A 210 2.04 -1.60 -13.11
N TYR A 211 1.76 -0.31 -13.22
CA TYR A 211 0.39 0.22 -13.31
C TYR A 211 -0.12 0.07 -14.75
N ASN A 212 -0.62 -1.11 -15.07
CA ASN A 212 -1.09 -1.51 -16.39
C ASN A 212 -2.64 -1.62 -16.45
N ASP A 213 -3.15 -2.00 -17.63
CA ASP A 213 -4.60 -2.13 -17.84
C ASP A 213 -5.25 -3.21 -16.96
N LEU A 214 -4.53 -4.27 -16.59
CA LEU A 214 -5.02 -5.26 -15.64
C LEU A 214 -5.27 -4.63 -14.26
N VAL A 215 -4.36 -3.80 -13.76
CA VAL A 215 -4.54 -3.09 -12.48
C VAL A 215 -5.71 -2.13 -12.57
N LYS A 216 -5.84 -1.40 -13.68
CA LYS A 216 -6.97 -0.48 -13.92
C LYS A 216 -8.30 -1.24 -13.94
N SER A 217 -8.36 -2.38 -14.66
CA SER A 217 -9.55 -3.21 -14.69
C SER A 217 -9.93 -3.78 -13.32
N ARG A 218 -8.96 -4.13 -12.47
CA ARG A 218 -9.21 -4.51 -11.07
C ARG A 218 -9.80 -3.35 -10.27
N LEU A 219 -9.31 -2.13 -10.46
CA LEU A 219 -9.87 -0.94 -9.82
C LEU A 219 -11.29 -0.62 -10.31
N ALA A 220 -11.59 -0.92 -11.57
CA ALA A 220 -12.95 -0.78 -12.10
C ALA A 220 -13.95 -1.70 -11.39
N ALA A 221 -13.52 -2.88 -10.97
CA ALA A 221 -14.32 -3.86 -10.26
C ALA A 221 -14.41 -3.64 -8.74
N MET A 222 -13.94 -2.49 -8.22
CA MET A 222 -14.09 -2.17 -6.79
C MET A 222 -15.57 -2.12 -6.41
N GLU A 223 -15.93 -2.88 -5.38
CA GLU A 223 -17.28 -2.97 -4.84
C GLU A 223 -17.22 -3.10 -3.33
N GLY A 224 -18.11 -2.37 -2.64
CA GLY A 224 -18.23 -2.46 -1.19
C GLY A 224 -18.98 -3.71 -0.78
N SER A 225 -18.47 -4.42 0.22
CA SER A 225 -19.12 -5.62 0.75
C SER A 225 -18.68 -5.89 2.20
N TYR A 226 -19.52 -6.55 2.95
CA TYR A 226 -19.23 -6.97 4.33
C TYR A 226 -18.96 -5.82 5.30
N SER A 227 -18.13 -6.07 6.29
CA SER A 227 -17.86 -5.22 7.45
C SER A 227 -16.41 -4.70 7.45
N THR A 228 -16.05 -3.92 8.48
CA THR A 228 -14.76 -3.21 8.60
C THR A 228 -13.98 -3.68 9.82
N ARG A 229 -13.22 -4.77 9.73
CA ARG A 229 -12.23 -5.16 10.76
C ARG A 229 -10.85 -4.63 10.38
N MET A 230 -10.61 -3.39 10.67
CA MET A 230 -9.42 -2.64 10.23
C MET A 230 -8.10 -3.14 10.83
N GLY A 231 -8.09 -3.57 12.10
CA GLY A 231 -6.86 -3.85 12.85
C GLY A 231 -5.95 -4.89 12.20
N ALA A 232 -6.51 -6.04 11.77
CA ALA A 232 -5.73 -7.10 11.11
C ALA A 232 -5.25 -6.68 9.72
N ALA A 233 -6.11 -5.99 8.95
CA ALA A 233 -5.76 -5.47 7.62
C ALA A 233 -4.61 -4.46 7.70
N LEU A 234 -4.62 -3.57 8.71
CA LEU A 234 -3.54 -2.62 8.97
C LEU A 234 -2.21 -3.31 9.30
N ARG A 235 -2.24 -4.32 10.18
CA ARG A 235 -1.03 -5.09 10.53
C ARG A 235 -0.47 -5.79 9.31
N HIS A 236 -1.35 -6.35 8.47
CA HIS A 236 -0.96 -7.02 7.23
C HIS A 236 -0.33 -6.03 6.24
N ALA A 237 -0.99 -4.91 5.95
CA ALA A 237 -0.46 -3.84 5.10
C ALA A 237 0.90 -3.31 5.60
N ALA A 238 1.02 -3.06 6.91
CA ALA A 238 2.25 -2.61 7.54
C ALA A 238 3.39 -3.64 7.39
N SER A 239 3.09 -4.95 7.49
CA SER A 239 4.07 -6.01 7.29
C SER A 239 4.64 -6.03 5.87
N MET A 240 3.79 -5.82 4.87
CA MET A 240 4.19 -5.74 3.46
C MET A 240 5.02 -4.47 3.18
N LEU A 241 4.54 -3.34 3.68
CA LEU A 241 5.23 -2.05 3.53
C LEU A 241 6.61 -2.07 4.23
N LYS A 242 6.73 -2.74 5.38
CA LYS A 242 8.00 -2.90 6.11
C LYS A 242 9.07 -3.62 5.30
N LYS A 243 8.68 -4.56 4.43
CA LYS A 243 9.60 -5.33 3.56
C LYS A 243 10.21 -4.48 2.45
N GLN A 244 9.67 -3.30 2.15
CA GLN A 244 10.18 -2.44 1.09
C GLN A 244 11.56 -1.87 1.45
N PRO A 245 12.52 -1.80 0.49
CA PRO A 245 13.89 -1.36 0.74
C PRO A 245 14.04 0.16 0.87
N LYS A 246 12.94 0.92 0.92
CA LYS A 246 12.92 2.37 1.07
C LYS A 246 12.93 2.78 2.54
N ASN A 247 13.63 3.88 2.88
CA ASN A 247 13.69 4.37 4.26
C ASN A 247 12.40 5.08 4.70
N LYS A 248 11.78 5.82 3.77
CA LYS A 248 10.50 6.49 4.02
C LYS A 248 9.37 5.61 3.52
N LYS A 249 8.42 5.34 4.40
CA LYS A 249 7.28 4.46 4.13
C LYS A 249 6.02 5.17 4.59
N VAL A 250 5.06 5.30 3.69
CA VAL A 250 3.78 5.97 3.97
C VAL A 250 2.66 5.00 3.69
N LEU A 251 1.77 4.83 4.67
CA LEU A 251 0.52 4.10 4.53
C LEU A 251 -0.62 5.14 4.56
N PHE A 252 -1.34 5.26 3.46
CA PHE A 252 -2.59 5.99 3.39
C PHE A 252 -3.75 5.03 3.63
N ILE A 253 -4.63 5.38 4.53
CA ILE A 253 -5.85 4.64 4.83
C ILE A 253 -7.01 5.50 4.39
N ILE A 254 -7.87 4.96 3.53
CA ILE A 254 -9.10 5.62 3.08
C ILE A 254 -10.25 4.79 3.63
N THR A 255 -11.00 5.36 4.53
CA THR A 255 -12.17 4.75 5.19
C THR A 255 -13.28 5.78 5.30
N ASP A 256 -14.51 5.33 5.31
CA ASP A 256 -15.72 6.16 5.44
C ASP A 256 -16.31 6.14 6.86
N GLY A 257 -15.80 5.29 7.75
CA GLY A 257 -16.43 5.13 9.04
C GLY A 257 -15.63 4.48 10.15
N GLU A 258 -16.36 4.09 11.18
CA GLU A 258 -15.84 3.42 12.35
C GLU A 258 -15.71 1.92 12.10
N PRO A 259 -14.68 1.25 12.69
CA PRO A 259 -14.56 -0.19 12.60
C PRO A 259 -15.80 -0.87 13.17
N ALA A 260 -16.38 -1.78 12.40
CA ALA A 260 -17.52 -2.61 12.83
C ALA A 260 -17.41 -4.00 12.18
N ASP A 261 -17.81 -5.04 12.89
CA ASP A 261 -17.84 -6.39 12.34
C ASP A 261 -19.02 -7.19 12.87
N ASN A 262 -19.51 -8.14 12.07
CA ASN A 262 -20.71 -8.93 12.36
C ASN A 262 -20.58 -9.80 13.60
N ASP A 263 -19.36 -10.23 13.97
CA ASP A 263 -19.08 -11.06 15.13
C ASP A 263 -18.78 -10.26 16.40
N VAL A 264 -18.81 -8.92 16.34
CA VAL A 264 -18.53 -8.02 17.46
C VAL A 264 -19.75 -7.18 17.80
N ARG A 265 -20.34 -7.41 18.98
CA ARG A 265 -21.51 -6.64 19.45
C ARG A 265 -21.15 -5.29 20.05
N ASP A 266 -19.93 -5.16 20.56
CA ASP A 266 -19.47 -3.93 21.21
C ASP A 266 -18.62 -3.11 20.25
N PRO A 267 -19.09 -1.91 19.81
CA PRO A 267 -18.34 -1.05 18.89
C PRO A 267 -16.96 -0.62 19.42
N GLN A 268 -16.76 -0.65 20.75
CA GLN A 268 -15.47 -0.28 21.35
C GLN A 268 -14.39 -1.37 21.20
N TYR A 269 -14.78 -2.60 20.90
CA TYR A 269 -13.86 -3.72 20.79
C TYR A 269 -12.87 -3.58 19.63
N LEU A 270 -13.29 -2.98 18.52
CA LEU A 270 -12.49 -2.81 17.31
C LEU A 270 -11.76 -1.47 17.23
N ARG A 271 -11.97 -0.58 18.20
CA ARG A 271 -11.27 0.71 18.34
C ARG A 271 -9.95 0.52 19.10
#